data_8b2babbeb94f49b7e2aabcd792da81c1
#
_entry.id   8b2babbeb94f49b7e2aabcd792da81c1
#
_cell.length_a   1.000
_cell.length_b   1.000
_cell.length_c   1.000
_cell.angle_alpha   90.00
_cell.angle_beta   90.00
_cell.angle_gamma   90.00
#
_symmetry.space_group_name_H-M   'P 1'
#
loop_
_entity.id
_entity.type
_entity.pdbx_description
1 polymer ?
#
loop_
_entity_poly.entity_id
_entity_poly.type
_entity_poly.pdbx_seq_one_letter_code
_entity_poly.pdbx_strand_id
1 'polypeptide(L)'
;MPRQPNKPLPGAPEPWAPSPKPPFRSRPPYVMSEMIAAEPAVAERLVRRLAKDAALDRVVGEIRETLDAGRPVVTTGCGTSEHAAMGIALLLSEALNLPAGQEVRVVQALEALRTPLASGLLLAVSHEGGTHATLEAMRAAQGAGATTALITVGAGSPAAALADHVIATEEQDQSWCHTVGYVAPLVAGMALAAKLRRSRLDAAAIRALLDVSQDAHGPAEIAAALAGTDRIVVAGAGPDAISARELALKISEGPRLAATAFELETVLHGHLAAVTRWTGLVVVLTDGSPAILARAHKLLSAAKALSVPAAAIIGDEITGELDPDETPAGRVELPHTGRVPALAGSLLASAIALQLLTERLARARSMNPDTLGRENEDQATAHG
;
A
#
# COMPACT_ATOMS: atom_id res chain seq x y z
N MET A 1 -26.21 7.63 -18.94
CA MET A 1 -26.56 6.27 -19.43
C MET A 1 -27.44 5.58 -18.40
N PRO A 2 -28.46 4.78 -18.77
CA PRO A 2 -29.25 4.06 -17.79
C PRO A 2 -28.35 3.10 -17.00
N ARG A 3 -28.61 2.98 -15.68
CA ARG A 3 -28.00 1.96 -14.84
C ARG A 3 -28.13 0.61 -15.57
N GLN A 4 -27.04 -0.13 -15.71
CA GLN A 4 -27.11 -1.56 -15.98
C GLN A 4 -27.07 -2.28 -14.61
N PRO A 5 -28.22 -2.42 -13.94
CA PRO A 5 -28.27 -3.16 -12.70
C PRO A 5 -27.94 -4.61 -13.05
N ASN A 6 -27.03 -5.21 -12.33
CA ASN A 6 -26.59 -6.62 -12.44
C ASN A 6 -25.46 -6.95 -13.41
N LYS A 7 -24.81 -5.98 -14.05
CA LYS A 7 -23.54 -6.27 -14.74
C LYS A 7 -22.42 -6.34 -13.68
N PRO A 8 -21.67 -7.43 -13.56
CA PRO A 8 -20.54 -7.51 -12.63
C PRO A 8 -19.43 -6.53 -13.05
N LEU A 9 -18.54 -6.18 -12.11
CA LEU A 9 -17.35 -5.42 -12.43
C LEU A 9 -16.55 -6.12 -13.54
N PRO A 10 -15.92 -5.36 -14.45
CA PRO A 10 -15.12 -5.94 -15.53
C PRO A 10 -14.03 -6.89 -15.00
N GLY A 11 -13.87 -7.98 -15.69
CA GLY A 11 -13.01 -9.08 -15.28
C GLY A 11 -13.76 -10.09 -14.40
N ALA A 12 -13.67 -11.35 -14.78
CA ALA A 12 -14.27 -12.43 -14.00
C ALA A 12 -13.58 -12.52 -12.63
N PRO A 13 -14.32 -12.89 -11.56
CA PRO A 13 -13.69 -13.28 -10.32
C PRO A 13 -12.85 -14.53 -10.56
N GLU A 14 -11.69 -14.58 -9.94
CA GLU A 14 -10.87 -15.77 -9.99
C GLU A 14 -11.62 -16.95 -9.35
N PRO A 15 -11.51 -18.19 -9.89
CA PRO A 15 -12.27 -19.33 -9.37
C PRO A 15 -12.03 -19.64 -7.89
N TRP A 16 -10.88 -19.21 -7.37
CA TRP A 16 -10.48 -19.39 -5.96
C TRP A 16 -10.81 -18.17 -5.08
N ALA A 17 -11.35 -17.08 -5.64
CA ALA A 17 -11.71 -15.90 -4.86
C ALA A 17 -12.81 -16.24 -3.84
N PRO A 18 -12.70 -15.78 -2.59
CA PRO A 18 -13.65 -16.11 -1.54
C PRO A 18 -15.02 -15.45 -1.72
N SER A 19 -15.13 -14.42 -2.53
CA SER A 19 -16.40 -13.74 -2.82
C SER A 19 -16.52 -13.31 -4.29
N PRO A 20 -17.76 -13.26 -4.82
CA PRO A 20 -17.98 -12.79 -6.18
C PRO A 20 -17.68 -11.29 -6.30
N LYS A 21 -17.33 -10.84 -7.50
CA LYS A 21 -17.21 -9.42 -7.81
C LYS A 21 -18.58 -8.74 -7.69
N PRO A 22 -18.63 -7.53 -7.11
CA PRO A 22 -19.88 -6.77 -6.99
C PRO A 22 -20.39 -6.28 -8.36
N PRO A 23 -21.65 -5.83 -8.45
CA PRO A 23 -22.18 -5.23 -9.65
C PRO A 23 -21.45 -3.93 -10.02
N PHE A 24 -21.25 -3.71 -11.31
CA PHE A 24 -20.74 -2.46 -11.85
C PHE A 24 -21.64 -1.27 -11.48
N ARG A 25 -21.01 -0.19 -11.02
CA ARG A 25 -21.66 1.07 -10.66
C ARG A 25 -21.18 2.18 -11.59
N SER A 26 -22.10 2.79 -12.33
CA SER A 26 -21.77 3.89 -13.25
C SER A 26 -21.56 5.24 -12.58
N ARG A 27 -21.84 5.36 -11.26
CA ARG A 27 -21.71 6.59 -10.46
C ARG A 27 -21.54 6.29 -8.97
N PRO A 28 -21.01 7.25 -8.20
CA PRO A 28 -20.89 7.12 -6.75
C PRO A 28 -22.21 6.79 -6.04
N PRO A 29 -22.15 6.13 -4.84
CA PRO A 29 -20.92 5.66 -4.20
C PRO A 29 -20.32 4.48 -4.95
N TYR A 30 -19.00 4.51 -5.15
CA TYR A 30 -18.26 3.41 -5.75
C TYR A 30 -17.95 2.31 -4.72
N VAL A 31 -17.59 1.10 -5.20
CA VAL A 31 -17.23 -0.03 -4.34
C VAL A 31 -15.98 0.31 -3.51
N MET A 32 -15.01 1.00 -4.08
CA MET A 32 -13.83 1.49 -3.38
C MET A 32 -14.18 2.23 -2.09
N SER A 33 -15.22 3.08 -2.11
CA SER A 33 -15.67 3.81 -0.91
C SER A 33 -16.16 2.87 0.19
N GLU A 34 -16.83 1.77 -0.17
CA GLU A 34 -17.32 0.77 0.79
C GLU A 34 -16.17 -0.08 1.34
N MET A 35 -15.19 -0.40 0.49
CA MET A 35 -13.99 -1.13 0.91
C MET A 35 -13.16 -0.31 1.91
N ILE A 36 -12.93 0.98 1.65
CA ILE A 36 -12.27 1.89 2.59
C ILE A 36 -13.03 1.91 3.92
N ALA A 37 -14.36 2.08 3.88
CA ALA A 37 -15.19 2.11 5.08
C ALA A 37 -15.17 0.79 5.88
N ALA A 38 -14.88 -0.33 5.25
CA ALA A 38 -14.79 -1.63 5.90
C ALA A 38 -13.44 -1.89 6.60
N GLU A 39 -12.37 -1.18 6.23
CA GLU A 39 -11.00 -1.46 6.68
C GLU A 39 -10.82 -1.50 8.21
N PRO A 40 -11.41 -0.61 9.02
CA PRO A 40 -11.26 -0.67 10.47
C PRO A 40 -11.78 -1.98 11.07
N ALA A 41 -12.94 -2.43 10.61
CA ALA A 41 -13.55 -3.68 11.07
C ALA A 41 -12.79 -4.91 10.56
N VAL A 42 -12.29 -4.86 9.31
CA VAL A 42 -11.44 -5.90 8.72
C VAL A 42 -10.14 -6.03 9.50
N ALA A 43 -9.45 -4.93 9.76
CA ALA A 43 -8.19 -4.91 10.49
C ALA A 43 -8.34 -5.47 11.91
N GLU A 44 -9.37 -5.03 12.66
CA GLU A 44 -9.66 -5.54 14.00
C GLU A 44 -9.90 -7.06 13.99
N ARG A 45 -10.75 -7.54 13.09
CA ARG A 45 -11.08 -8.97 12.94
C ARG A 45 -9.82 -9.77 12.59
N LEU A 46 -9.02 -9.28 11.64
CA LEU A 46 -7.80 -9.93 11.19
C LEU A 46 -6.75 -10.03 12.31
N VAL A 47 -6.51 -8.96 13.07
CA VAL A 47 -5.61 -8.99 14.23
C VAL A 47 -6.04 -10.03 15.25
N ARG A 48 -7.34 -10.08 15.61
CA ARG A 48 -7.88 -11.04 16.57
C ARG A 48 -7.72 -12.49 16.09
N ARG A 49 -7.91 -12.74 14.81
CA ARG A 49 -7.77 -14.07 14.20
C ARG A 49 -6.31 -14.49 14.14
N LEU A 50 -5.43 -13.63 13.59
CA LEU A 50 -4.00 -13.94 13.44
C LEU A 50 -3.28 -14.14 14.77
N ALA A 51 -3.76 -13.53 15.85
CA ALA A 51 -3.20 -13.76 17.18
C ALA A 51 -3.20 -15.25 17.60
N LYS A 52 -4.11 -16.05 17.04
CA LYS A 52 -4.32 -17.50 17.33
C LYS A 52 -4.00 -18.38 16.12
N ASP A 53 -3.46 -17.83 15.03
CA ASP A 53 -3.25 -18.55 13.79
C ASP A 53 -1.94 -19.37 13.83
N ALA A 54 -2.07 -20.68 13.74
CA ALA A 54 -0.93 -21.60 13.72
C ALA A 54 -0.07 -21.44 12.45
N ALA A 55 -0.64 -20.96 11.33
CA ALA A 55 0.13 -20.68 10.13
C ALA A 55 1.07 -19.49 10.35
N LEU A 56 0.58 -18.45 11.04
CA LEU A 56 1.41 -17.32 11.44
C LEU A 56 2.57 -17.77 12.35
N ASP A 57 2.31 -18.66 13.31
CA ASP A 57 3.35 -19.20 14.20
C ASP A 57 4.43 -19.99 13.45
N ARG A 58 4.02 -20.78 12.43
CA ARG A 58 4.99 -21.48 11.56
C ARG A 58 5.87 -20.51 10.78
N VAL A 59 5.30 -19.46 10.17
CA VAL A 59 6.09 -18.45 9.45
C VAL A 59 7.04 -17.71 10.39
N VAL A 60 6.63 -17.41 11.62
CA VAL A 60 7.53 -16.80 12.64
C VAL A 60 8.68 -17.74 12.99
N GLY A 61 8.43 -19.05 13.12
CA GLY A 61 9.46 -20.07 13.31
C GLY A 61 10.46 -20.07 12.15
N GLU A 62 9.95 -20.13 10.91
CA GLU A 62 10.78 -20.14 9.69
C GLU A 62 11.63 -18.88 9.55
N ILE A 63 11.09 -17.69 9.87
CA ILE A 63 11.86 -16.44 9.87
C ILE A 63 13.05 -16.55 10.84
N ARG A 64 12.81 -17.02 12.08
CA ARG A 64 13.88 -17.16 13.09
C ARG A 64 14.94 -18.15 12.67
N GLU A 65 14.54 -19.36 12.28
CA GLU A 65 15.44 -20.42 11.83
C GLU A 65 16.29 -19.98 10.62
N THR A 66 15.66 -19.24 9.69
CA THR A 66 16.35 -18.68 8.52
C THR A 66 17.44 -17.70 8.94
N LEU A 67 17.12 -16.75 9.83
CA LEU A 67 18.07 -15.73 10.28
C LEU A 67 19.13 -16.30 11.21
N ASP A 68 18.79 -17.23 12.11
CA ASP A 68 19.74 -17.91 12.99
C ASP A 68 20.77 -18.73 12.20
N ALA A 69 20.36 -19.22 11.02
CA ALA A 69 21.25 -19.89 10.08
C ALA A 69 22.06 -18.91 9.18
N GLY A 70 21.96 -17.60 9.40
CA GLY A 70 22.61 -16.58 8.58
C GLY A 70 22.08 -16.50 7.15
N ARG A 71 20.86 -17.01 6.90
CA ARG A 71 20.23 -17.00 5.58
C ARG A 71 19.29 -15.80 5.42
N PRO A 72 19.09 -15.30 4.20
CA PRO A 72 18.27 -14.12 3.95
C PRO A 72 16.77 -14.40 4.06
N VAL A 73 16.05 -13.41 4.57
CA VAL A 73 14.59 -13.30 4.44
C VAL A 73 14.30 -12.24 3.39
N VAL A 74 13.49 -12.58 2.39
CA VAL A 74 13.15 -11.71 1.26
C VAL A 74 11.64 -11.62 1.15
N THR A 75 11.09 -10.41 0.99
CA THR A 75 9.68 -10.19 0.66
C THR A 75 9.53 -9.86 -0.82
N THR A 76 8.42 -10.24 -1.43
CA THR A 76 8.16 -10.00 -2.86
C THR A 76 6.67 -9.82 -3.16
N GLY A 77 6.38 -9.17 -4.29
CA GLY A 77 5.04 -8.94 -4.80
C GLY A 77 5.05 -8.14 -6.10
N CYS A 78 3.87 -7.76 -6.57
CA CYS A 78 3.67 -6.87 -7.73
C CYS A 78 2.68 -5.76 -7.38
N GLY A 79 2.96 -4.51 -7.81
CA GLY A 79 2.08 -3.37 -7.61
C GLY A 79 1.75 -3.14 -6.12
N THR A 80 0.47 -3.02 -5.76
CA THR A 80 0.02 -2.88 -4.37
C THR A 80 0.59 -3.95 -3.44
N SER A 81 0.70 -5.20 -3.91
CA SER A 81 1.29 -6.30 -3.14
C SER A 81 2.80 -6.12 -2.94
N GLU A 82 3.51 -5.51 -3.89
CA GLU A 82 4.92 -5.13 -3.71
C GLU A 82 5.08 -4.04 -2.66
N HIS A 83 4.23 -3.00 -2.69
CA HIS A 83 4.27 -1.94 -1.70
C HIS A 83 3.90 -2.45 -0.29
N ALA A 84 2.95 -3.39 -0.18
CA ALA A 84 2.68 -4.07 1.07
C ALA A 84 3.90 -4.91 1.53
N ALA A 85 4.57 -5.62 0.61
CA ALA A 85 5.79 -6.38 0.90
C ALA A 85 6.94 -5.47 1.40
N MET A 86 7.05 -4.23 0.87
CA MET A 86 8.00 -3.22 1.37
C MET A 86 7.67 -2.84 2.82
N GLY A 87 6.40 -2.55 3.13
CA GLY A 87 5.96 -2.25 4.49
C GLY A 87 6.24 -3.40 5.45
N ILE A 88 5.95 -4.64 5.04
CA ILE A 88 6.22 -5.85 5.82
C ILE A 88 7.71 -6.00 6.09
N ALA A 89 8.57 -5.79 5.10
CA ALA A 89 10.02 -5.87 5.28
C ALA A 89 10.54 -4.91 6.34
N LEU A 90 10.05 -3.66 6.34
CA LEU A 90 10.39 -2.67 7.38
C LEU A 90 9.89 -3.09 8.75
N LEU A 91 8.64 -3.54 8.87
CA LEU A 91 8.05 -4.01 10.13
C LEU A 91 8.83 -5.19 10.72
N LEU A 92 9.25 -6.14 9.89
CA LEU A 92 10.05 -7.29 10.31
C LEU A 92 11.48 -6.88 10.71
N SER A 93 12.13 -6.02 9.92
CA SER A 93 13.48 -5.52 10.22
C SER A 93 13.52 -4.75 11.54
N GLU A 94 12.54 -3.89 11.78
CA GLU A 94 12.38 -3.18 13.05
C GLU A 94 12.07 -4.14 14.22
N ALA A 95 11.20 -5.14 14.00
CA ALA A 95 10.84 -6.10 15.05
C ALA A 95 12.02 -6.96 15.49
N LEU A 96 12.91 -7.25 14.60
CA LEU A 96 14.11 -8.08 14.81
C LEU A 96 15.32 -7.26 15.22
N ASN A 97 15.22 -5.93 15.19
CA ASN A 97 16.33 -5.00 15.43
C ASN A 97 17.58 -5.36 14.60
N LEU A 98 17.34 -5.63 13.30
CA LEU A 98 18.42 -6.08 12.41
C LEU A 98 19.41 -4.94 12.16
N PRO A 99 20.72 -5.25 12.16
CA PRO A 99 21.74 -4.27 11.82
C PRO A 99 21.61 -3.77 10.38
N ALA A 100 22.12 -2.57 10.12
CA ALA A 100 22.20 -2.03 8.77
C ALA A 100 22.93 -3.01 7.83
N GLY A 101 22.37 -3.26 6.67
CA GLY A 101 22.86 -4.21 5.68
C GLY A 101 22.43 -5.67 5.91
N GLN A 102 21.67 -5.94 6.97
CA GLN A 102 21.08 -7.26 7.26
C GLN A 102 19.54 -7.23 7.29
N GLU A 103 18.96 -6.12 6.85
CA GLU A 103 17.52 -5.92 6.83
C GLU A 103 16.81 -7.01 5.98
N VAL A 104 15.55 -7.26 6.28
CA VAL A 104 14.68 -8.04 5.39
C VAL A 104 14.62 -7.32 4.04
N ARG A 105 15.04 -7.99 2.99
CA ARG A 105 15.14 -7.39 1.65
C ARG A 105 13.79 -7.46 0.94
N VAL A 106 13.55 -6.47 0.10
CA VAL A 106 12.41 -6.49 -0.83
C VAL A 106 12.95 -6.69 -2.24
N VAL A 107 12.33 -7.58 -2.99
CA VAL A 107 12.66 -7.82 -4.41
C VAL A 107 11.36 -7.91 -5.18
N GLN A 108 11.22 -7.10 -6.21
CA GLN A 108 10.04 -7.16 -7.10
C GLN A 108 9.92 -8.55 -7.74
N ALA A 109 8.71 -9.07 -7.93
CA ALA A 109 8.51 -10.48 -8.27
C ALA A 109 9.22 -10.92 -9.57
N LEU A 110 9.27 -10.08 -10.61
CA LEU A 110 9.99 -10.41 -11.84
C LEU A 110 11.51 -10.48 -11.60
N GLU A 111 12.05 -9.61 -10.76
CA GLU A 111 13.48 -9.64 -10.40
C GLU A 111 13.81 -10.84 -9.48
N ALA A 112 12.88 -11.21 -8.60
CA ALA A 112 13.00 -12.43 -7.80
C ALA A 112 12.97 -13.70 -8.66
N LEU A 113 12.22 -13.70 -9.75
CA LEU A 113 12.26 -14.77 -10.76
C LEU A 113 13.60 -14.81 -11.49
N ARG A 114 14.16 -13.64 -11.89
CA ARG A 114 15.42 -13.56 -12.63
C ARG A 114 16.63 -13.93 -11.80
N THR A 115 16.55 -13.70 -10.50
CA THR A 115 17.63 -14.02 -9.54
C THR A 115 17.01 -14.77 -8.37
N PRO A 116 16.71 -16.07 -8.54
CA PRO A 116 16.01 -16.85 -7.52
C PRO A 116 16.79 -16.93 -6.21
N LEU A 117 16.06 -16.87 -5.10
CA LEU A 117 16.63 -17.05 -3.78
C LEU A 117 17.10 -18.50 -3.60
N ALA A 118 18.41 -18.71 -3.50
CA ALA A 118 18.99 -20.05 -3.44
C ALA A 118 18.87 -20.72 -2.05
N SER A 119 18.57 -19.96 -1.00
CA SER A 119 18.35 -20.45 0.37
C SER A 119 17.66 -19.38 1.19
N GLY A 120 17.06 -19.74 2.32
CA GLY A 120 16.36 -18.83 3.19
C GLY A 120 14.86 -18.81 2.94
N LEU A 121 14.19 -17.70 3.22
CA LEU A 121 12.75 -17.56 3.15
C LEU A 121 12.33 -16.48 2.12
N LEU A 122 11.52 -16.86 1.15
CA LEU A 122 10.77 -15.93 0.30
C LEU A 122 9.35 -15.76 0.83
N LEU A 123 9.04 -14.60 1.40
CA LEU A 123 7.69 -14.23 1.83
C LEU A 123 7.00 -13.43 0.71
N ALA A 124 6.14 -14.09 -0.03
CA ALA A 124 5.38 -13.48 -1.11
C ALA A 124 4.09 -12.83 -0.60
N VAL A 125 3.71 -11.73 -1.22
CA VAL A 125 2.40 -11.09 -1.05
C VAL A 125 1.68 -11.13 -2.39
N SER A 126 0.49 -11.68 -2.42
CA SER A 126 -0.37 -11.69 -3.60
C SER A 126 -1.84 -11.73 -3.16
N HIS A 127 -2.56 -10.62 -3.34
CA HIS A 127 -3.92 -10.50 -2.81
C HIS A 127 -4.80 -11.67 -3.23
N GLU A 128 -5.01 -11.88 -4.51
CA GLU A 128 -5.84 -12.99 -5.04
C GLU A 128 -5.04 -14.29 -5.23
N GLY A 129 -3.71 -14.25 -5.19
CA GLY A 129 -2.85 -15.43 -5.33
C GLY A 129 -2.75 -15.98 -6.77
N GLY A 130 -3.12 -15.18 -7.78
CA GLY A 130 -3.10 -15.54 -9.20
C GLY A 130 -2.01 -14.85 -10.01
N THR A 131 -1.30 -13.86 -9.48
CA THR A 131 -0.33 -13.05 -10.22
C THR A 131 0.82 -13.91 -10.76
N HIS A 132 0.94 -14.00 -12.08
CA HIS A 132 1.88 -14.90 -12.75
C HIS A 132 3.34 -14.70 -12.31
N ALA A 133 3.83 -13.45 -12.30
CA ALA A 133 5.21 -13.18 -11.90
C ALA A 133 5.50 -13.62 -10.45
N THR A 134 4.54 -13.46 -9.53
CA THR A 134 4.68 -13.92 -8.15
C THR A 134 4.73 -15.46 -8.07
N LEU A 135 3.88 -16.15 -8.84
CA LEU A 135 3.87 -17.61 -8.93
C LEU A 135 5.21 -18.15 -9.44
N GLU A 136 5.73 -17.56 -10.53
CA GLU A 136 7.00 -17.97 -11.11
C GLU A 136 8.18 -17.68 -10.17
N ALA A 137 8.19 -16.55 -9.46
CA ALA A 137 9.20 -16.23 -8.47
C ALA A 137 9.22 -17.26 -7.33
N MET A 138 8.05 -17.67 -6.83
CA MET A 138 7.93 -18.70 -5.79
C MET A 138 8.44 -20.06 -6.29
N ARG A 139 8.04 -20.49 -7.50
CA ARG A 139 8.53 -21.74 -8.10
C ARG A 139 10.06 -21.73 -8.26
N ALA A 140 10.60 -20.62 -8.75
CA ALA A 140 12.04 -20.47 -8.95
C ALA A 140 12.81 -20.52 -7.62
N ALA A 141 12.29 -19.87 -6.57
CA ALA A 141 12.90 -19.89 -5.23
C ALA A 141 12.88 -21.31 -4.63
N GLN A 142 11.76 -22.03 -4.71
CA GLN A 142 11.67 -23.43 -4.26
C GLN A 142 12.62 -24.32 -5.05
N GLY A 143 12.65 -24.20 -6.38
CA GLY A 143 13.57 -24.94 -7.24
C GLY A 143 15.05 -24.69 -6.93
N ALA A 144 15.37 -23.51 -6.37
CA ALA A 144 16.71 -23.13 -5.95
C ALA A 144 17.03 -23.52 -4.48
N GLY A 145 16.04 -23.97 -3.69
CA GLY A 145 16.23 -24.46 -2.33
C GLY A 145 15.79 -23.52 -1.20
N ALA A 146 15.05 -22.46 -1.51
CA ALA A 146 14.44 -21.60 -0.51
C ALA A 146 13.07 -22.11 -0.05
N THR A 147 12.71 -21.84 1.21
CA THR A 147 11.35 -21.99 1.72
C THR A 147 10.48 -20.84 1.23
N THR A 148 9.19 -21.08 1.00
CA THR A 148 8.23 -20.06 0.56
C THR A 148 7.10 -19.88 1.56
N ALA A 149 6.76 -18.64 1.85
CA ALA A 149 5.56 -18.26 2.57
C ALA A 149 4.74 -17.27 1.74
N LEU A 150 3.42 -17.30 1.90
CA LEU A 150 2.49 -16.45 1.15
C LEU A 150 1.50 -15.77 2.09
N ILE A 151 1.31 -14.46 1.88
CA ILE A 151 0.18 -13.71 2.41
C ILE A 151 -0.81 -13.49 1.25
N THR A 152 -2.03 -14.01 1.40
CA THR A 152 -3.07 -13.98 0.35
C THR A 152 -4.47 -14.01 0.98
N VAL A 153 -5.50 -13.77 0.19
CA VAL A 153 -6.90 -13.79 0.70
C VAL A 153 -7.30 -15.18 1.18
N GLY A 154 -7.03 -16.22 0.41
CA GLY A 154 -7.50 -17.56 0.74
C GLY A 154 -6.59 -18.69 0.30
N ALA A 155 -6.76 -19.84 0.94
CA ALA A 155 -5.94 -21.05 0.71
C ALA A 155 -6.23 -21.75 -0.63
N GLY A 156 -7.26 -21.35 -1.37
CA GLY A 156 -7.65 -21.97 -2.63
C GLY A 156 -6.92 -21.48 -3.87
N SER A 157 -6.08 -20.44 -3.75
CA SER A 157 -5.41 -19.84 -4.89
C SER A 157 -4.24 -20.68 -5.43
N PRO A 158 -3.85 -20.50 -6.71
CA PRO A 158 -2.68 -21.18 -7.28
C PRO A 158 -1.38 -20.93 -6.49
N ALA A 159 -1.18 -19.71 -5.98
CA ALA A 159 -0.02 -19.40 -5.16
C ALA A 159 -0.08 -20.08 -3.79
N ALA A 160 -1.28 -20.21 -3.20
CA ALA A 160 -1.46 -20.93 -1.94
C ALA A 160 -1.19 -22.43 -2.08
N ALA A 161 -1.57 -23.03 -3.22
CA ALA A 161 -1.27 -24.44 -3.51
C ALA A 161 0.24 -24.70 -3.69
N LEU A 162 1.01 -23.68 -3.99
CA LEU A 162 2.45 -23.75 -4.20
C LEU A 162 3.25 -23.47 -2.92
N ALA A 163 2.78 -22.57 -2.06
CA ALA A 163 3.51 -22.11 -0.88
C ALA A 163 3.68 -23.18 0.20
N ASP A 164 4.84 -23.24 0.85
CA ASP A 164 5.07 -24.10 2.01
C ASP A 164 4.26 -23.63 3.22
N HIS A 165 4.04 -22.32 3.35
CA HIS A 165 3.26 -21.69 4.40
C HIS A 165 2.31 -20.63 3.84
N VAL A 166 1.06 -20.61 4.30
CA VAL A 166 0.06 -19.65 3.85
C VAL A 166 -0.54 -18.92 5.05
N ILE A 167 -0.52 -17.59 5.01
CA ILE A 167 -1.25 -16.70 5.92
C ILE A 167 -2.42 -16.14 5.13
N ALA A 168 -3.64 -16.59 5.46
CA ALA A 168 -4.84 -16.09 4.81
C ALA A 168 -5.32 -14.78 5.45
N THR A 169 -5.70 -13.79 4.66
CA THR A 169 -6.32 -12.54 5.14
C THR A 169 -7.85 -12.62 5.18
N GLU A 170 -8.43 -13.53 4.40
CA GLU A 170 -9.87 -13.86 4.35
C GLU A 170 -10.79 -12.73 3.86
N GLU A 171 -10.26 -11.60 3.46
CA GLU A 171 -11.04 -10.49 2.95
C GLU A 171 -10.67 -10.18 1.50
N GLN A 172 -11.60 -10.42 0.60
CA GLN A 172 -11.46 -10.12 -0.83
C GLN A 172 -11.75 -8.65 -1.09
N ASP A 173 -10.82 -7.93 -1.68
CA ASP A 173 -11.08 -6.58 -2.18
C ASP A 173 -12.08 -6.65 -3.35
N GLN A 174 -13.11 -5.85 -3.26
CA GLN A 174 -14.21 -5.83 -4.22
C GLN A 174 -14.02 -4.73 -5.29
N SER A 175 -13.03 -3.86 -5.14
CA SER A 175 -12.62 -2.87 -6.14
C SER A 175 -11.32 -3.31 -6.80
N TRP A 176 -11.16 -3.05 -8.10
CA TRP A 176 -9.89 -3.27 -8.77
C TRP A 176 -8.80 -2.29 -8.32
N CYS A 177 -9.18 -1.06 -7.95
CA CYS A 177 -8.28 -0.14 -7.27
C CYS A 177 -8.21 -0.55 -5.79
N HIS A 178 -7.28 -1.43 -5.47
CA HIS A 178 -7.22 -2.13 -4.19
C HIS A 178 -7.05 -1.18 -3.00
N THR A 179 -7.78 -1.48 -1.93
CA THR A 179 -7.78 -0.80 -0.63
C THR A 179 -7.50 -1.80 0.49
N VAL A 180 -8.47 -2.65 0.83
CA VAL A 180 -8.28 -3.79 1.75
C VAL A 180 -7.14 -4.69 1.29
N GLY A 181 -6.95 -4.84 -0.03
CA GLY A 181 -5.83 -5.57 -0.64
C GLY A 181 -4.45 -5.02 -0.31
N TYR A 182 -4.36 -3.77 0.18
CA TYR A 182 -3.14 -3.16 0.72
C TYR A 182 -3.07 -3.24 2.25
N VAL A 183 -4.16 -2.89 2.95
CA VAL A 183 -4.20 -2.83 4.42
C VAL A 183 -4.12 -4.22 5.05
N ALA A 184 -4.82 -5.22 4.51
CA ALA A 184 -4.86 -6.55 5.11
C ALA A 184 -3.49 -7.25 5.16
N PRO A 185 -2.66 -7.26 4.09
CA PRO A 185 -1.29 -7.80 4.21
C PRO A 185 -0.40 -6.98 5.13
N LEU A 186 -0.55 -5.65 5.24
CA LEU A 186 0.19 -4.85 6.23
C LEU A 186 -0.16 -5.29 7.66
N VAL A 187 -1.45 -5.51 7.96
CA VAL A 187 -1.90 -6.04 9.26
C VAL A 187 -1.33 -7.44 9.52
N ALA A 188 -1.23 -8.30 8.51
CA ALA A 188 -0.58 -9.60 8.64
C ALA A 188 0.93 -9.45 8.96
N GLY A 189 1.61 -8.52 8.29
CA GLY A 189 3.00 -8.15 8.60
C GLY A 189 3.19 -7.63 10.01
N MET A 190 2.28 -6.78 10.49
CA MET A 190 2.27 -6.32 11.89
C MET A 190 2.10 -7.48 12.88
N ALA A 191 1.23 -8.45 12.55
CA ALA A 191 1.03 -9.62 13.40
C ALA A 191 2.29 -10.52 13.46
N LEU A 192 2.99 -10.70 12.34
CA LEU A 192 4.30 -11.35 12.28
C LEU A 192 5.32 -10.60 13.16
N ALA A 193 5.45 -9.29 12.98
CA ALA A 193 6.35 -8.43 13.74
C ALA A 193 6.08 -8.49 15.26
N ALA A 194 4.81 -8.44 15.66
CA ALA A 194 4.42 -8.54 17.06
C ALA A 194 4.81 -9.89 17.67
N LYS A 195 4.59 -11.01 16.95
CA LYS A 195 4.99 -12.34 17.43
C LYS A 195 6.52 -12.52 17.47
N LEU A 196 7.25 -11.93 16.54
CA LEU A 196 8.72 -11.90 16.59
C LEU A 196 9.25 -11.16 17.83
N ARG A 197 8.59 -10.05 18.22
CA ARG A 197 8.87 -9.29 19.46
C ARG A 197 8.31 -9.94 20.72
N ARG A 198 7.58 -11.05 20.62
CA ARG A 198 6.81 -11.67 21.72
C ARG A 198 5.83 -10.69 22.38
N SER A 199 5.27 -9.80 21.60
CA SER A 199 4.25 -8.81 21.99
C SER A 199 2.89 -9.13 21.40
N ARG A 200 1.88 -8.32 21.75
CA ARG A 200 0.52 -8.46 21.22
C ARG A 200 0.09 -7.14 20.59
N LEU A 201 -0.61 -7.23 19.48
CA LEU A 201 -1.30 -6.08 18.91
C LEU A 201 -2.60 -5.80 19.67
N ASP A 202 -2.87 -4.51 19.89
CA ASP A 202 -4.15 -4.04 20.38
C ASP A 202 -5.11 -3.85 19.19
N ALA A 203 -5.97 -4.84 18.96
CA ALA A 203 -6.92 -4.82 17.86
C ALA A 203 -7.89 -3.63 17.92
N ALA A 204 -8.29 -3.22 19.15
CA ALA A 204 -9.18 -2.08 19.34
C ALA A 204 -8.45 -0.75 19.06
N ALA A 205 -7.17 -0.63 19.43
CA ALA A 205 -6.38 0.54 19.11
C ALA A 205 -6.14 0.69 17.60
N ILE A 206 -5.87 -0.41 16.89
CA ILE A 206 -5.74 -0.41 15.42
C ILE A 206 -7.05 0.01 14.77
N ARG A 207 -8.18 -0.54 15.21
CA ARG A 207 -9.49 -0.13 14.71
C ARG A 207 -9.73 1.36 14.94
N ALA A 208 -9.51 1.85 16.16
CA ALA A 208 -9.73 3.25 16.50
C ALA A 208 -8.84 4.21 15.67
N LEU A 209 -7.58 3.83 15.41
CA LEU A 209 -6.70 4.59 14.51
C LEU A 209 -7.29 4.69 13.10
N LEU A 210 -7.74 3.58 12.54
CA LEU A 210 -8.31 3.56 11.20
C LEU A 210 -9.66 4.27 11.13
N ASP A 211 -10.52 4.13 12.14
CA ASP A 211 -11.80 4.85 12.22
C ASP A 211 -11.56 6.37 12.20
N VAL A 212 -10.63 6.89 13.00
CA VAL A 212 -10.28 8.33 13.03
C VAL A 212 -9.64 8.76 11.71
N SER A 213 -8.80 7.92 11.09
CA SER A 213 -8.19 8.22 9.79
C SER A 213 -9.23 8.38 8.67
N GLN A 214 -10.37 7.70 8.76
CA GLN A 214 -11.47 7.84 7.78
C GLN A 214 -12.19 9.18 7.88
N ASP A 215 -12.19 9.81 9.03
CA ASP A 215 -12.77 11.14 9.25
C ASP A 215 -11.82 12.28 8.84
N ALA A 216 -10.67 11.97 8.24
CA ALA A 216 -9.67 12.94 7.85
C ALA A 216 -10.25 14.02 6.93
N HIS A 217 -10.02 15.28 7.30
CA HIS A 217 -10.29 16.43 6.44
C HIS A 217 -9.17 16.56 5.41
N GLY A 218 -9.45 17.25 4.30
CA GLY A 218 -8.46 17.57 3.30
C GLY A 218 -8.49 16.75 2.01
N PRO A 219 -8.82 15.43 1.98
CA PRO A 219 -8.78 14.67 0.72
C PRO A 219 -9.62 15.27 -0.40
N ALA A 220 -10.78 15.84 -0.08
CA ALA A 220 -11.65 16.47 -1.06
C ALA A 220 -11.10 17.81 -1.57
N GLU A 221 -10.49 18.60 -0.71
CA GLU A 221 -9.82 19.87 -1.04
C GLU A 221 -8.64 19.63 -1.96
N ILE A 222 -7.74 18.71 -1.58
CA ILE A 222 -6.59 18.32 -2.39
C ILE A 222 -7.03 17.79 -3.75
N ALA A 223 -8.05 16.92 -3.77
CA ALA A 223 -8.59 16.36 -5.00
C ALA A 223 -9.13 17.47 -5.93
N ALA A 224 -9.85 18.45 -5.40
CA ALA A 224 -10.36 19.57 -6.19
C ALA A 224 -9.22 20.43 -6.76
N ALA A 225 -8.18 20.71 -5.97
CA ALA A 225 -7.02 21.47 -6.39
C ALA A 225 -6.18 20.76 -7.47
N LEU A 226 -6.07 19.42 -7.38
CA LEU A 226 -5.25 18.61 -8.28
C LEU A 226 -6.00 18.03 -9.49
N ALA A 227 -7.32 18.08 -9.53
CA ALA A 227 -8.11 17.45 -10.60
C ALA A 227 -7.79 17.95 -12.01
N GLY A 228 -7.35 19.21 -12.15
CA GLY A 228 -6.99 19.84 -13.42
C GLY A 228 -5.51 19.70 -13.81
N THR A 229 -4.70 18.99 -13.05
CA THR A 229 -3.28 18.79 -13.37
C THR A 229 -3.10 17.72 -14.45
N ASP A 230 -2.01 17.80 -15.20
CA ASP A 230 -1.66 16.83 -16.25
C ASP A 230 -1.00 15.57 -15.67
N ARG A 231 -0.33 15.72 -14.54
CA ARG A 231 0.36 14.64 -13.82
C ARG A 231 0.54 15.00 -12.36
N ILE A 232 0.82 13.99 -11.54
CA ILE A 232 1.15 14.18 -10.12
C ILE A 232 2.52 13.57 -9.81
N VAL A 233 3.34 14.31 -9.12
CA VAL A 233 4.55 13.83 -8.45
C VAL A 233 4.20 13.58 -6.98
N VAL A 234 4.52 12.40 -6.48
CA VAL A 234 4.38 12.07 -5.07
C VAL A 234 5.77 11.86 -4.48
N ALA A 235 6.05 12.47 -3.34
CA ALA A 235 7.37 12.40 -2.73
C ALA A 235 7.27 11.97 -1.26
N GLY A 236 8.23 11.17 -0.81
CA GLY A 236 8.35 10.71 0.57
C GLY A 236 9.78 10.25 0.85
N ALA A 237 10.09 9.92 2.10
CA ALA A 237 11.38 9.35 2.48
C ALA A 237 11.19 8.19 3.48
N GLY A 238 12.07 7.20 3.45
CA GLY A 238 11.95 6.04 4.33
C GLY A 238 10.59 5.33 4.21
N PRO A 239 9.85 5.12 5.32
CA PRO A 239 8.50 4.52 5.27
C PRO A 239 7.52 5.32 4.40
N ASP A 240 7.62 6.65 4.39
CA ASP A 240 6.74 7.51 3.62
C ASP A 240 6.94 7.35 2.10
N ALA A 241 8.12 6.91 1.66
CA ALA A 241 8.35 6.57 0.25
C ALA A 241 7.51 5.38 -0.21
N ILE A 242 7.16 4.45 0.69
CA ILE A 242 6.27 3.32 0.38
C ILE A 242 4.85 3.86 0.15
N SER A 243 4.36 4.70 1.06
CA SER A 243 3.05 5.35 0.92
C SER A 243 2.98 6.25 -0.31
N ALA A 244 4.08 6.93 -0.66
CA ALA A 244 4.19 7.71 -1.89
C ALA A 244 4.08 6.82 -3.15
N ARG A 245 4.73 5.66 -3.17
CA ARG A 245 4.63 4.69 -4.27
C ARG A 245 3.20 4.15 -4.42
N GLU A 246 2.58 3.79 -3.30
CA GLU A 246 1.20 3.31 -3.31
C GLU A 246 0.23 4.40 -3.77
N LEU A 247 0.37 5.65 -3.31
CA LEU A 247 -0.45 6.76 -3.77
C LEU A 247 -0.30 7.01 -5.28
N ALA A 248 0.93 7.01 -5.80
CA ALA A 248 1.16 7.20 -7.24
C ALA A 248 0.53 6.09 -8.07
N LEU A 249 0.60 4.84 -7.61
CA LEU A 249 -0.08 3.71 -8.25
C LEU A 249 -1.60 3.91 -8.23
N LYS A 250 -2.18 4.22 -7.07
CA LYS A 250 -3.62 4.43 -6.90
C LYS A 250 -4.14 5.60 -7.74
N ILE A 251 -3.37 6.69 -7.86
CA ILE A 251 -3.73 7.82 -8.75
C ILE A 251 -3.72 7.39 -10.22
N SER A 252 -2.80 6.54 -10.62
CA SER A 252 -2.76 6.01 -11.99
C SER A 252 -3.93 5.07 -12.26
N GLU A 253 -4.31 4.23 -11.29
CA GLU A 253 -5.39 3.26 -11.39
C GLU A 253 -6.79 3.91 -11.35
N GLY A 254 -7.10 4.65 -10.31
CA GLY A 254 -8.45 5.18 -10.04
C GLY A 254 -8.74 6.45 -10.85
N PRO A 255 -8.10 7.58 -10.57
CA PRO A 255 -8.26 8.84 -11.32
C PRO A 255 -7.77 8.78 -12.77
N ARG A 256 -7.00 7.77 -13.14
CA ARG A 256 -6.36 7.62 -14.48
C ARG A 256 -5.55 8.86 -14.85
N LEU A 257 -4.76 9.32 -13.92
CA LEU A 257 -3.87 10.45 -14.05
C LEU A 257 -2.43 9.94 -13.90
N ALA A 258 -1.55 10.34 -14.82
CA ALA A 258 -0.15 9.96 -14.73
C ALA A 258 0.44 10.41 -13.39
N ALA A 259 0.98 9.47 -12.62
CA ALA A 259 1.60 9.76 -11.34
C ALA A 259 2.92 9.01 -11.18
N THR A 260 3.87 9.64 -10.53
CA THR A 260 5.20 9.05 -10.27
C THR A 260 5.62 9.35 -8.85
N ALA A 261 6.09 8.33 -8.14
CA ALA A 261 6.66 8.48 -6.82
C ALA A 261 8.19 8.61 -6.89
N PHE A 262 8.74 9.46 -6.04
CA PHE A 262 10.18 9.65 -5.87
C PHE A 262 10.53 9.79 -4.39
N GLU A 263 11.77 9.48 -4.04
CA GLU A 263 12.37 9.93 -2.79
C GLU A 263 12.46 11.47 -2.79
N LEU A 264 12.29 12.11 -1.62
CA LEU A 264 12.36 13.59 -1.48
C LEU A 264 13.62 14.18 -2.13
N GLU A 265 14.77 13.59 -1.86
CA GLU A 265 16.04 14.04 -2.40
C GLU A 265 16.13 13.87 -3.92
N THR A 266 15.56 12.77 -4.45
CA THR A 266 15.55 12.48 -5.90
C THR A 266 14.79 13.55 -6.69
N VAL A 267 13.66 14.06 -6.17
CA VAL A 267 12.92 15.14 -6.84
C VAL A 267 13.78 16.39 -6.98
N LEU A 268 14.55 16.72 -5.94
CA LEU A 268 15.42 17.90 -5.89
C LEU A 268 16.61 17.81 -6.87
N HIS A 269 16.98 16.59 -7.28
CA HIS A 269 18.11 16.33 -8.16
C HIS A 269 17.69 15.91 -9.58
N GLY A 270 17.17 16.87 -10.33
CA GLY A 270 16.87 16.75 -11.76
C GLY A 270 15.39 16.74 -12.10
N HIS A 271 14.51 16.09 -11.30
CA HIS A 271 13.09 15.96 -11.64
C HIS A 271 12.31 17.28 -11.58
N LEU A 272 12.75 18.27 -10.80
CA LEU A 272 12.18 19.61 -10.77
C LEU A 272 12.23 20.32 -12.14
N ALA A 273 13.18 19.98 -13.01
CA ALA A 273 13.28 20.57 -14.34
C ALA A 273 12.06 20.28 -15.22
N ALA A 274 11.36 19.18 -14.96
CA ALA A 274 10.17 18.78 -15.70
C ALA A 274 8.85 19.17 -15.00
N VAL A 275 8.93 19.84 -13.83
CA VAL A 275 7.76 20.26 -13.04
C VAL A 275 7.28 21.63 -13.54
N THR A 276 5.98 21.75 -13.72
CA THR A 276 5.30 22.99 -14.17
C THR A 276 4.08 23.26 -13.30
N ARG A 277 3.43 24.41 -13.45
CA ARG A 277 2.16 24.72 -12.78
C ARG A 277 1.02 23.71 -13.05
N TRP A 278 1.17 22.87 -14.08
CA TRP A 278 0.22 21.79 -14.40
C TRP A 278 0.61 20.44 -13.76
N THR A 279 1.69 20.43 -13.00
CA THR A 279 2.09 19.26 -12.21
C THR A 279 1.58 19.42 -10.79
N GLY A 280 0.81 18.44 -10.29
CA GLY A 280 0.49 18.36 -8.87
C GLY A 280 1.67 17.78 -8.09
N LEU A 281 1.88 18.24 -6.86
CA LEU A 281 2.84 17.65 -5.93
C LEU A 281 2.12 17.22 -4.66
N VAL A 282 2.35 15.98 -4.22
CA VAL A 282 1.91 15.49 -2.91
C VAL A 282 3.13 15.01 -2.14
N VAL A 283 3.36 15.55 -0.95
CA VAL A 283 4.42 15.08 -0.04
C VAL A 283 3.79 14.23 1.05
N VAL A 284 4.31 13.01 1.25
CA VAL A 284 3.97 12.18 2.41
C VAL A 284 5.06 12.39 3.45
N LEU A 285 4.66 12.78 4.67
CA LEU A 285 5.58 13.22 5.70
C LEU A 285 5.07 12.81 7.10
N THR A 286 5.60 11.71 7.62
CA THR A 286 5.34 11.24 9.00
C THR A 286 6.59 11.26 9.87
N ASP A 287 7.77 11.42 9.25
CA ASP A 287 9.06 11.53 9.93
C ASP A 287 9.41 13.00 10.17
N GLY A 288 9.36 13.43 11.45
CA GLY A 288 9.72 14.78 11.91
C GLY A 288 11.22 14.99 12.13
N SER A 289 12.09 14.09 11.70
CA SER A 289 13.53 14.29 11.86
C SER A 289 14.01 15.54 11.12
N PRO A 290 14.96 16.30 11.69
CA PRO A 290 15.42 17.56 11.10
C PRO A 290 15.92 17.44 9.65
N ALA A 291 16.53 16.29 9.32
CA ALA A 291 17.02 16.05 7.96
C ALA A 291 15.88 15.92 6.96
N ILE A 292 14.83 15.19 7.30
CA ILE A 292 13.66 14.99 6.43
C ILE A 292 12.86 16.29 6.30
N LEU A 293 12.58 16.97 7.41
CA LEU A 293 11.89 18.27 7.39
C LEU A 293 12.61 19.29 6.51
N ALA A 294 13.94 19.40 6.64
CA ALA A 294 14.72 20.32 5.81
C ALA A 294 14.59 20.00 4.30
N ARG A 295 14.47 18.74 3.91
CA ARG A 295 14.26 18.35 2.52
C ARG A 295 12.83 18.61 2.03
N ALA A 296 11.84 18.34 2.89
CA ALA A 296 10.44 18.67 2.60
C ALA A 296 10.25 20.18 2.38
N HIS A 297 10.78 21.02 3.27
CA HIS A 297 10.76 22.48 3.11
C HIS A 297 11.42 22.93 1.81
N LYS A 298 12.60 22.39 1.47
CA LYS A 298 13.29 22.74 0.24
C LYS A 298 12.46 22.39 -0.99
N LEU A 299 11.84 21.21 -1.00
CA LEU A 299 10.98 20.76 -2.10
C LEU A 299 9.73 21.63 -2.22
N LEU A 300 9.04 21.89 -1.11
CA LEU A 300 7.82 22.71 -1.09
C LEU A 300 8.10 24.18 -1.45
N SER A 301 9.23 24.74 -0.99
CA SER A 301 9.67 26.08 -1.40
C SER A 301 9.95 26.15 -2.91
N ALA A 302 10.57 25.13 -3.48
CA ALA A 302 10.77 25.05 -4.94
C ALA A 302 9.44 24.92 -5.68
N ALA A 303 8.50 24.10 -5.18
CA ALA A 303 7.17 23.98 -5.75
C ALA A 303 6.41 25.32 -5.73
N LYS A 304 6.48 26.07 -4.63
CA LYS A 304 5.91 27.41 -4.50
C LYS A 304 6.50 28.38 -5.53
N ALA A 305 7.83 28.38 -5.71
CA ALA A 305 8.50 29.22 -6.71
C ALA A 305 8.08 28.90 -8.15
N LEU A 306 7.73 27.66 -8.43
CA LEU A 306 7.25 27.18 -9.73
C LEU A 306 5.72 27.27 -9.88
N SER A 307 5.00 27.81 -8.88
CA SER A 307 3.53 27.88 -8.85
C SER A 307 2.86 26.50 -9.01
N VAL A 308 3.47 25.47 -8.41
CA VAL A 308 2.96 24.10 -8.40
C VAL A 308 1.90 23.95 -7.30
N PRO A 309 0.71 23.41 -7.58
CA PRO A 309 -0.24 23.04 -6.54
C PRO A 309 0.33 21.89 -5.70
N ALA A 310 0.87 22.24 -4.53
CA ALA A 310 1.47 21.30 -3.58
C ALA A 310 0.52 20.99 -2.44
N ALA A 311 0.45 19.73 -2.03
CA ALA A 311 -0.32 19.21 -0.91
C ALA A 311 0.57 18.32 -0.03
N ALA A 312 0.09 18.02 1.18
CA ALA A 312 0.76 17.08 2.08
C ALA A 312 -0.21 16.07 2.69
N ILE A 313 0.26 14.83 2.87
CA ILE A 313 -0.25 13.86 3.83
C ILE A 313 0.76 13.88 4.98
N ILE A 314 0.38 14.41 6.14
CA ILE A 314 1.32 14.79 7.19
C ILE A 314 0.87 14.26 8.57
N GLY A 315 1.81 13.77 9.38
CA GLY A 315 1.52 13.42 10.77
C GLY A 315 1.09 14.63 11.59
N ASP A 316 0.08 14.48 12.46
CA ASP A 316 -0.46 15.56 13.29
C ASP A 316 0.61 16.15 14.22
N GLU A 317 1.55 15.35 14.69
CA GLU A 317 2.66 15.78 15.57
C GLU A 317 3.61 16.80 14.91
N ILE A 318 3.67 16.80 13.58
CA ILE A 318 4.60 17.64 12.80
C ILE A 318 3.89 18.63 11.87
N THR A 319 2.58 18.72 11.95
CA THR A 319 1.78 19.65 11.13
C THR A 319 2.25 21.11 11.30
N GLY A 320 2.64 21.48 12.51
CA GLY A 320 3.14 22.83 12.84
C GLY A 320 4.54 23.15 12.26
N GLU A 321 5.26 22.14 11.77
CA GLU A 321 6.59 22.34 11.18
C GLU A 321 6.49 22.89 9.74
N LEU A 322 5.37 22.72 9.04
CA LEU A 322 5.17 23.27 7.71
C LEU A 322 4.27 24.50 7.73
N ASP A 323 4.70 25.59 7.06
CA ASP A 323 3.84 26.75 6.84
C ASP A 323 2.64 26.34 5.95
N PRO A 324 1.40 26.75 6.27
CA PRO A 324 0.23 26.55 5.39
C PRO A 324 0.44 26.97 3.94
N ASP A 325 1.19 28.03 3.72
CA ASP A 325 1.54 28.55 2.39
C ASP A 325 2.43 27.61 1.56
N GLU A 326 3.07 26.64 2.18
CA GLU A 326 3.90 25.64 1.48
C GLU A 326 3.05 24.52 0.83
N THR A 327 1.80 24.37 1.28
CA THR A 327 0.88 23.36 0.78
C THR A 327 -0.47 23.97 0.33
N PRO A 328 -0.45 24.85 -0.70
CA PRO A 328 -1.64 25.59 -1.11
C PRO A 328 -2.78 24.74 -1.66
N ALA A 329 -2.51 23.48 -2.01
CA ALA A 329 -3.52 22.53 -2.45
C ALA A 329 -4.18 21.76 -1.28
N GLY A 330 -3.76 22.03 -0.02
CA GLY A 330 -4.34 21.45 1.19
C GLY A 330 -3.47 20.39 1.86
N ARG A 331 -3.98 19.89 2.99
CA ARG A 331 -3.32 18.87 3.81
C ARG A 331 -4.30 17.79 4.25
N VAL A 332 -3.80 16.57 4.38
CA VAL A 332 -4.44 15.50 5.16
C VAL A 332 -3.60 15.28 6.40
N GLU A 333 -4.16 15.58 7.56
CA GLU A 333 -3.49 15.35 8.83
C GLU A 333 -3.78 13.91 9.28
N LEU A 334 -2.71 13.14 9.52
CA LEU A 334 -2.79 11.78 9.99
C LEU A 334 -2.88 11.79 11.52
N PRO A 335 -3.81 11.03 12.12
CA PRO A 335 -3.95 11.01 13.57
C PRO A 335 -2.72 10.41 14.25
N HIS A 336 -2.47 10.84 15.48
CA HIS A 336 -1.47 10.23 16.35
C HIS A 336 -1.70 8.73 16.52
N THR A 337 -0.64 7.95 16.39
CA THR A 337 -0.72 6.47 16.35
C THR A 337 -1.11 5.84 17.71
N GLY A 338 -0.99 6.60 18.80
CA GLY A 338 -1.42 6.18 20.14
C GLY A 338 -0.71 4.92 20.64
N ARG A 339 -1.48 3.84 20.83
CA ARG A 339 -0.96 2.54 21.29
C ARG A 339 -0.52 1.62 20.14
N VAL A 340 -0.69 2.03 18.89
CA VAL A 340 -0.18 1.30 17.73
C VAL A 340 1.30 1.65 17.56
N PRO A 341 2.20 0.69 17.32
CA PRO A 341 3.62 1.00 17.07
C PRO A 341 3.77 2.04 15.97
N ALA A 342 4.64 3.03 16.15
CA ALA A 342 4.71 4.22 15.31
C ALA A 342 4.82 3.90 13.80
N LEU A 343 5.78 3.07 13.40
CA LEU A 343 5.95 2.66 12.00
C LEU A 343 4.67 2.01 11.44
N ALA A 344 4.08 1.09 12.19
CA ALA A 344 2.86 0.39 11.77
C ALA A 344 1.66 1.36 11.69
N GLY A 345 1.53 2.25 12.67
CA GLY A 345 0.48 3.27 12.72
C GLY A 345 0.58 4.26 11.55
N SER A 346 1.78 4.76 11.25
CA SER A 346 2.03 5.65 10.13
C SER A 346 1.68 4.99 8.79
N LEU A 347 2.09 3.74 8.56
CA LEU A 347 1.74 3.00 7.34
C LEU A 347 0.22 2.81 7.19
N LEU A 348 -0.50 2.47 8.28
CA LEU A 348 -1.95 2.26 8.24
C LEU A 348 -2.72 3.58 8.07
N ALA A 349 -2.37 4.62 8.81
CA ALA A 349 -3.02 5.93 8.69
C ALA A 349 -2.78 6.55 7.30
N SER A 350 -1.56 6.45 6.78
CA SER A 350 -1.24 6.87 5.41
C SER A 350 -2.04 6.08 4.37
N ALA A 351 -2.25 4.76 4.57
CA ALA A 351 -3.04 3.93 3.66
C ALA A 351 -4.47 4.45 3.52
N ILE A 352 -5.14 4.79 4.62
CA ILE A 352 -6.48 5.37 4.59
C ILE A 352 -6.48 6.73 3.87
N ALA A 353 -5.53 7.62 4.22
CA ALA A 353 -5.46 8.97 3.65
C ALA A 353 -5.26 8.94 2.13
N LEU A 354 -4.33 8.10 1.64
CA LEU A 354 -4.05 7.99 0.20
C LEU A 354 -5.22 7.39 -0.58
N GLN A 355 -5.95 6.45 0.01
CA GLN A 355 -7.12 5.83 -0.59
C GLN A 355 -8.30 6.83 -0.67
N LEU A 356 -8.54 7.58 0.40
CA LEU A 356 -9.55 8.65 0.39
C LEU A 356 -9.21 9.72 -0.64
N LEU A 357 -7.94 10.15 -0.72
CA LEU A 357 -7.50 11.11 -1.74
C LEU A 357 -7.72 10.56 -3.15
N THR A 358 -7.36 9.30 -3.38
CA THR A 358 -7.58 8.62 -4.67
C THR A 358 -9.04 8.60 -5.07
N GLU A 359 -9.93 8.19 -4.15
CA GLU A 359 -11.37 8.12 -4.39
C GLU A 359 -11.97 9.50 -4.69
N ARG A 360 -11.57 10.54 -3.91
CA ARG A 360 -12.02 11.91 -4.14
C ARG A 360 -11.49 12.47 -5.47
N LEU A 361 -10.25 12.19 -5.81
CA LEU A 361 -9.65 12.63 -7.07
C LEU A 361 -10.30 11.92 -8.28
N ALA A 362 -10.60 10.63 -8.17
CA ALA A 362 -11.35 9.91 -9.20
C ALA A 362 -12.73 10.52 -9.41
N ARG A 363 -13.45 10.87 -8.34
CA ARG A 363 -14.73 11.58 -8.43
C ARG A 363 -14.60 12.96 -9.09
N ALA A 364 -13.61 13.76 -8.66
CA ALA A 364 -13.38 15.10 -9.20
C ALA A 364 -13.09 15.06 -10.70
N ARG A 365 -12.48 13.98 -11.18
CA ARG A 365 -12.18 13.72 -12.60
C ARG A 365 -13.28 12.93 -13.32
N SER A 366 -14.41 12.64 -12.66
CA SER A 366 -15.52 11.83 -13.21
C SER A 366 -15.09 10.44 -13.67
N MET A 367 -14.11 9.85 -13.00
CA MET A 367 -13.61 8.49 -13.26
C MET A 367 -14.21 7.49 -12.27
N ASN A 368 -14.37 6.24 -12.73
CA ASN A 368 -14.74 5.13 -11.86
C ASN A 368 -13.45 4.41 -11.39
N PRO A 369 -13.10 4.46 -10.10
CA PRO A 369 -11.89 3.81 -9.61
C PRO A 369 -11.99 2.29 -9.59
N ASP A 370 -13.22 1.73 -9.56
CA ASP A 370 -13.41 0.29 -9.39
C ASP A 370 -12.94 -0.55 -10.57
N THR A 371 -12.80 0.04 -11.76
CA THR A 371 -12.68 -0.70 -13.02
C THR A 371 -11.30 -0.68 -13.66
N LEU A 372 -10.40 0.19 -13.21
CA LEU A 372 -9.09 0.44 -13.84
C LEU A 372 -9.19 0.72 -15.36
N GLY A 373 -10.31 1.25 -15.85
CA GLY A 373 -10.53 1.46 -17.27
C GLY A 373 -11.04 0.24 -18.05
N ARG A 374 -11.13 -0.93 -17.42
CA ARG A 374 -11.55 -2.19 -18.08
C ARG A 374 -12.99 -2.19 -18.60
N GLU A 375 -13.75 -1.14 -18.38
CA GLU A 375 -15.01 -0.90 -19.08
C GLU A 375 -14.84 -0.57 -20.57
N ASN A 376 -13.63 -0.20 -20.99
CA ASN A 376 -13.23 -0.04 -22.39
C ASN A 376 -12.59 -1.34 -22.89
N GLU A 377 -12.96 -1.79 -24.09
CA GLU A 377 -12.42 -3.04 -24.70
C GLU A 377 -10.90 -3.01 -24.86
N ASP A 378 -10.33 -1.86 -25.29
CA ASP A 378 -8.89 -1.69 -25.45
C ASP A 378 -8.15 -1.84 -24.11
N GLN A 379 -8.67 -1.23 -23.04
CA GLN A 379 -8.09 -1.34 -21.71
C GLN A 379 -8.28 -2.75 -21.13
N ALA A 380 -9.43 -3.36 -21.34
CA ALA A 380 -9.68 -4.74 -20.93
C ALA A 380 -8.69 -5.70 -21.59
N THR A 381 -8.42 -5.52 -22.90
CA THR A 381 -7.42 -6.30 -23.64
C THR A 381 -5.99 -6.08 -23.16
N ALA A 382 -5.64 -4.82 -22.80
CA ALA A 382 -4.30 -4.48 -22.32
C ALA A 382 -4.01 -5.07 -20.91
N HIS A 383 -5.05 -5.33 -20.13
CA HIS A 383 -4.96 -5.88 -18.76
C HIS A 383 -5.21 -7.40 -18.69
N GLY A 384 -5.53 -8.04 -19.83
CA GLY A 384 -5.94 -9.46 -19.97
C GLY A 384 -4.87 -10.49 -19.99
#